data_26597e3ca39aa89f1a9576d98eb2de32
#
_entry.id   26597e3ca39aa89f1a9576d98eb2de32
#
_cell.length_a   1.000
_cell.length_b   1.000
_cell.length_c   1.000
_cell.angle_alpha   90.00
_cell.angle_beta   90.00
_cell.angle_gamma   90.00
#
_symmetry.space_group_name_H-M   'P 1'
#
loop_
_entity.id
_entity.type
_entity.pdbx_description
1 polymer ?
#
loop_
_entity_poly.entity_id
_entity_poly.type
_entity_poly.pdbx_seq_one_letter_code
_entity_poly.pdbx_strand_id
1 'polypeptide(L)'
;RHACYFSMEFLVGRAVFNNLLCLGCYKEVEAALQEMGASLASLEEIEDAALGNGGLGRLAACFLDSAATLNLPLDGYGIRYKYGLFKQSIVDGFQKEEPDNWMQYGDAWSVRCEKDAVLVHFNGQTVKAVPYDMPVIGCKTKHIGTLRLWQAEPVQTFDFDLFNQQKYLEAA
;
A
#
# COMPACT_ATOMS: atom_id res chain seq x y z
N ARG A 1 -8.53 -24.83 4.54
CA ARG A 1 -7.91 -24.41 3.25
C ARG A 1 -7.82 -22.89 3.27
N HIS A 2 -6.71 -22.34 2.77
CA HIS A 2 -6.44 -20.91 2.66
C HIS A 2 -6.36 -20.55 1.17
N ALA A 3 -6.96 -19.45 0.76
CA ALA A 3 -6.90 -18.95 -0.61
C ALA A 3 -5.95 -17.77 -0.71
N CYS A 4 -5.23 -17.67 -1.82
CA CYS A 4 -4.33 -16.58 -2.14
C CYS A 4 -4.82 -15.87 -3.40
N TYR A 5 -5.03 -14.59 -3.32
CA TYR A 5 -5.44 -13.75 -4.45
C TYR A 5 -4.25 -12.93 -4.95
N PHE A 6 -3.76 -13.27 -6.14
CA PHE A 6 -2.66 -12.54 -6.76
C PHE A 6 -3.20 -11.47 -7.71
N SER A 7 -2.75 -10.23 -7.54
CA SER A 7 -3.04 -9.15 -8.46
C SER A 7 -1.84 -8.21 -8.62
N MET A 8 -1.69 -7.68 -9.83
CA MET A 8 -0.72 -6.61 -10.10
C MET A 8 -1.17 -5.27 -9.54
N GLU A 9 -2.46 -5.13 -9.21
CA GLU A 9 -3.07 -3.91 -8.75
C GLU A 9 -3.99 -4.18 -7.56
N PHE A 10 -3.94 -3.29 -6.56
CA PHE A 10 -4.91 -3.22 -5.48
C PHE A 10 -5.30 -1.77 -5.23
N LEU A 11 -6.54 -1.43 -5.56
CA LEU A 11 -7.10 -0.10 -5.34
C LEU A 11 -8.03 -0.15 -4.13
N VAL A 12 -7.44 -0.11 -2.94
CA VAL A 12 -8.16 -0.31 -1.67
C VAL A 12 -9.08 0.84 -1.29
N GLY A 13 -8.80 2.08 -1.74
CA GLY A 13 -9.61 3.25 -1.47
C GLY A 13 -9.34 3.87 -0.10
N ARG A 14 -10.31 4.60 0.45
CA ARG A 14 -10.18 5.41 1.67
C ARG A 14 -10.05 4.57 2.93
N ALA A 15 -8.80 4.31 3.34
CA ALA A 15 -8.49 3.41 4.43
C ALA A 15 -8.99 3.91 5.80
N VAL A 16 -8.84 5.21 6.11
CA VAL A 16 -9.26 5.76 7.42
C VAL A 16 -10.74 5.51 7.67
N PHE A 17 -11.60 6.01 6.78
CA PHE A 17 -13.05 5.95 6.97
C PHE A 17 -13.58 4.53 6.88
N ASN A 18 -13.09 3.74 5.92
CA ASN A 18 -13.48 2.35 5.79
C ASN A 18 -13.16 1.55 7.06
N ASN A 19 -11.97 1.72 7.61
CA ASN A 19 -11.54 1.01 8.81
C ASN A 19 -12.36 1.43 10.04
N LEU A 20 -12.61 2.74 10.23
CA LEU A 20 -13.44 3.24 11.33
C LEU A 20 -14.88 2.72 11.26
N LEU A 21 -15.47 2.66 10.07
CA LEU A 21 -16.80 2.13 9.86
C LEU A 21 -16.86 0.62 10.09
N CYS A 22 -15.89 -0.14 9.59
CA CYS A 22 -15.83 -1.58 9.76
C CYS A 22 -15.61 -1.99 11.22
N LEU A 23 -14.78 -1.23 11.95
CA LEU A 23 -14.54 -1.42 13.39
C LEU A 23 -15.72 -0.94 14.27
N GLY A 24 -16.60 -0.11 13.73
CA GLY A 24 -17.75 0.45 14.44
C GLY A 24 -17.39 1.55 15.44
N CYS A 25 -16.20 2.16 15.32
CA CYS A 25 -15.69 3.20 16.23
C CYS A 25 -15.67 4.61 15.64
N TYR A 26 -16.39 4.82 14.54
CA TYR A 26 -16.39 6.11 13.81
C TYR A 26 -16.80 7.29 14.75
N LYS A 27 -17.89 7.13 15.49
CA LYS A 27 -18.42 8.20 16.35
C LYS A 27 -17.53 8.50 17.55
N GLU A 28 -16.92 7.46 18.11
CA GLU A 28 -15.99 7.57 19.23
C GLU A 28 -14.74 8.34 18.82
N VAL A 29 -14.19 8.03 17.66
CA VAL A 29 -13.01 8.72 17.12
C VAL A 29 -13.35 10.17 16.72
N GLU A 30 -14.51 10.40 16.12
CA GLU A 30 -14.98 11.74 15.79
C GLU A 30 -15.11 12.62 17.05
N ALA A 31 -15.74 12.09 18.12
CA ALA A 31 -15.88 12.80 19.40
C ALA A 31 -14.52 13.11 20.03
N ALA A 32 -13.60 12.13 20.06
CA ALA A 32 -12.25 12.33 20.60
C ALA A 32 -11.45 13.39 19.83
N LEU A 33 -11.55 13.41 18.50
CA LEU A 33 -10.91 14.45 17.68
C LEU A 33 -11.50 15.83 17.95
N GLN A 34 -12.80 15.94 18.11
CA GLN A 34 -13.47 17.20 18.44
C GLN A 34 -13.01 17.75 19.80
N GLU A 35 -12.84 16.90 20.81
CA GLU A 35 -12.30 17.28 22.12
C GLU A 35 -10.86 17.82 22.03
N MET A 36 -10.10 17.30 21.05
CA MET A 36 -8.73 17.75 20.75
C MET A 36 -8.70 19.02 19.85
N GLY A 37 -9.85 19.55 19.45
CA GLY A 37 -9.95 20.69 18.51
C GLY A 37 -9.67 20.34 17.06
N ALA A 38 -9.71 19.06 16.70
CA ALA A 38 -9.53 18.54 15.34
C ALA A 38 -10.86 18.06 14.74
N SER A 39 -10.92 17.96 13.42
CA SER A 39 -12.08 17.44 12.70
C SER A 39 -11.72 16.16 11.96
N LEU A 40 -12.59 15.16 12.04
CA LEU A 40 -12.43 13.94 11.23
C LEU A 40 -12.48 14.25 9.72
N ALA A 41 -13.21 15.31 9.31
CA ALA A 41 -13.24 15.75 7.92
C ALA A 41 -11.88 16.17 7.35
N SER A 42 -10.94 16.64 8.20
CA SER A 42 -9.59 16.96 7.75
C SER A 42 -8.81 15.74 7.26
N LEU A 43 -9.21 14.53 7.68
CA LEU A 43 -8.61 13.29 7.21
C LEU A 43 -9.11 12.88 5.81
N GLU A 44 -10.16 13.52 5.28
CA GLU A 44 -10.61 13.30 3.90
C GLU A 44 -9.63 13.83 2.86
N GLU A 45 -8.79 14.80 3.25
CA GLU A 45 -7.75 15.38 2.41
C GLU A 45 -6.50 14.47 2.30
N ILE A 46 -6.39 13.46 3.17
CA ILE A 46 -5.29 12.49 3.10
C ILE A 46 -5.52 11.59 1.89
N GLU A 47 -4.61 11.67 0.95
CA GLU A 47 -4.65 10.84 -0.25
C GLU A 47 -4.33 9.38 0.10
N ASP A 48 -5.13 8.46 -0.43
CA ASP A 48 -4.88 7.03 -0.31
C ASP A 48 -3.85 6.57 -1.34
N ALA A 49 -3.17 5.45 -1.05
CA ALA A 49 -2.25 4.83 -1.99
C ALA A 49 -2.97 4.34 -3.24
N ALA A 50 -2.75 4.99 -4.38
CA ALA A 50 -3.34 4.62 -5.66
C ALA A 50 -2.52 3.50 -6.32
N LEU A 51 -2.53 2.30 -5.76
CA LEU A 51 -1.79 1.13 -6.25
C LEU A 51 -2.57 0.32 -7.30
N GLY A 52 -3.49 0.96 -7.99
CA GLY A 52 -4.29 0.40 -9.07
C GLY A 52 -4.86 1.50 -9.95
N ASN A 53 -5.23 1.14 -11.18
CA ASN A 53 -5.71 2.10 -12.19
C ASN A 53 -7.23 2.01 -12.45
N GLY A 54 -7.88 0.91 -12.11
CA GLY A 54 -9.28 0.75 -12.46
C GLY A 54 -9.92 -0.54 -11.96
N GLY A 55 -10.73 -1.17 -12.82
CA GLY A 55 -11.55 -2.31 -12.47
C GLY A 55 -10.80 -3.52 -11.91
N LEU A 56 -9.61 -3.81 -12.43
CA LEU A 56 -8.78 -4.93 -11.96
C LEU A 56 -8.39 -4.74 -10.48
N GLY A 57 -7.81 -3.57 -10.16
CA GLY A 57 -7.36 -3.26 -8.81
C GLY A 57 -8.53 -3.07 -7.83
N ARG A 58 -9.65 -2.50 -8.28
CA ARG A 58 -10.84 -2.34 -7.43
C ARG A 58 -11.54 -3.68 -7.17
N LEU A 59 -11.64 -4.57 -8.16
CA LEU A 59 -12.18 -5.91 -7.99
C LEU A 59 -11.40 -6.70 -6.95
N ALA A 60 -10.06 -6.67 -7.05
CA ALA A 60 -9.18 -7.33 -6.09
C ALA A 60 -9.43 -6.83 -4.65
N ALA A 61 -9.51 -5.51 -4.45
CA ALA A 61 -9.82 -4.92 -3.14
C ALA A 61 -11.21 -5.34 -2.63
N CYS A 62 -12.23 -5.33 -3.47
CA CYS A 62 -13.58 -5.76 -3.08
C CYS A 62 -13.66 -7.24 -2.67
N PHE A 63 -12.90 -8.11 -3.32
CA PHE A 63 -12.83 -9.53 -2.92
C PHE A 63 -12.17 -9.69 -1.55
N LEU A 64 -11.12 -8.95 -1.25
CA LEU A 64 -10.49 -8.99 0.07
C LEU A 64 -11.45 -8.48 1.16
N ASP A 65 -12.11 -7.35 0.94
CA ASP A 65 -13.10 -6.79 1.88
C ASP A 65 -14.26 -7.76 2.13
N SER A 66 -14.78 -8.38 1.06
CA SER A 66 -15.87 -9.35 1.16
C SER A 66 -15.44 -10.61 1.89
N ALA A 67 -14.25 -11.12 1.60
CA ALA A 67 -13.71 -12.30 2.28
C ALA A 67 -13.50 -12.05 3.77
N ALA A 68 -12.89 -10.91 4.12
CA ALA A 68 -12.70 -10.52 5.52
C ALA A 68 -14.04 -10.38 6.25
N THR A 69 -15.05 -9.76 5.62
CA THR A 69 -16.40 -9.59 6.18
C THR A 69 -17.13 -10.93 6.39
N LEU A 70 -16.91 -11.89 5.50
CA LEU A 70 -17.52 -13.23 5.56
C LEU A 70 -16.69 -14.25 6.36
N ASN A 71 -15.62 -13.84 7.03
CA ASN A 71 -14.68 -14.73 7.74
C ASN A 71 -14.08 -15.82 6.84
N LEU A 72 -13.80 -15.51 5.57
CA LEU A 72 -13.16 -16.43 4.66
C LEU A 72 -11.64 -16.27 4.70
N PRO A 73 -10.86 -17.36 4.74
CA PRO A 73 -9.41 -17.30 4.79
C PRO A 73 -8.85 -16.98 3.39
N LEU A 74 -8.79 -15.71 3.05
CA LEU A 74 -8.27 -15.18 1.79
C LEU A 74 -7.29 -14.05 2.09
N ASP A 75 -6.06 -14.19 1.57
CA ASP A 75 -5.06 -13.12 1.58
C ASP A 75 -4.74 -12.65 0.16
N GLY A 76 -4.48 -11.35 0.03
CA GLY A 76 -4.02 -10.73 -1.20
C GLY A 76 -2.51 -10.67 -1.29
N TYR A 77 -1.98 -10.82 -2.50
CA TYR A 77 -0.55 -10.73 -2.80
C TYR A 77 -0.32 -9.84 -4.01
N GLY A 78 0.53 -8.84 -3.89
CA GLY A 78 0.81 -7.90 -4.96
C GLY A 78 2.13 -7.18 -4.83
N ILE A 79 2.29 -6.10 -5.59
CA ILE A 79 3.50 -5.28 -5.63
C ILE A 79 3.26 -4.00 -4.83
N ARG A 80 4.22 -3.68 -3.95
CA ARG A 80 4.30 -2.40 -3.27
C ARG A 80 5.02 -1.41 -4.16
N TYR A 81 4.26 -0.72 -5.02
CA TYR A 81 4.81 0.27 -5.92
C TYR A 81 5.39 1.47 -5.14
N LYS A 82 6.55 1.93 -5.55
CA LYS A 82 7.20 3.11 -4.95
C LYS A 82 6.38 4.38 -5.16
N TYR A 83 5.76 4.50 -6.32
CA TYR A 83 4.85 5.58 -6.67
C TYR A 83 3.49 4.98 -7.02
N GLY A 84 2.42 5.65 -6.61
CA GLY A 84 1.08 5.30 -7.03
C GLY A 84 0.81 5.70 -8.48
N LEU A 85 -0.44 5.63 -8.90
CA LEU A 85 -0.86 6.22 -10.17
C LEU A 85 -0.56 7.73 -10.11
N PHE A 86 -0.01 8.28 -11.18
CA PHE A 86 0.40 9.68 -11.23
C PHE A 86 -0.74 10.64 -10.85
N LYS A 87 -0.39 11.72 -10.15
CA LYS A 87 -1.34 12.81 -9.87
C LYS A 87 -1.60 13.60 -11.13
N GLN A 88 -2.83 14.08 -11.25
CA GLN A 88 -3.26 14.92 -12.36
C GLN A 88 -3.72 16.27 -11.83
N SER A 89 -3.21 17.34 -12.44
CA SER A 89 -3.65 18.71 -12.20
C SER A 89 -3.96 19.40 -13.52
N ILE A 90 -4.75 20.46 -13.46
CA ILE A 90 -5.00 21.30 -14.64
C ILE A 90 -4.24 22.62 -14.45
N VAL A 91 -3.29 22.87 -15.31
CA VAL A 91 -2.50 24.11 -15.32
C VAL A 91 -2.66 24.78 -16.70
N ASP A 92 -3.07 26.04 -16.70
CA ASP A 92 -3.34 26.81 -17.91
C ASP A 92 -4.27 26.12 -18.93
N GLY A 93 -5.24 25.35 -18.39
CA GLY A 93 -6.21 24.60 -19.21
C GLY A 93 -5.71 23.27 -19.75
N PHE A 94 -4.50 22.85 -19.43
CA PHE A 94 -3.88 21.59 -19.85
C PHE A 94 -3.65 20.66 -18.67
N GLN A 95 -3.73 19.36 -18.93
CA GLN A 95 -3.39 18.33 -17.95
C GLN A 95 -1.87 18.38 -17.68
N LYS A 96 -1.52 18.31 -16.41
CA LYS A 96 -0.16 18.14 -15.92
C LYS A 96 -0.11 16.92 -15.00
N GLU A 97 0.84 16.03 -15.25
CA GLU A 97 1.10 14.83 -14.48
C GLU A 97 2.28 15.03 -13.53
N GLU A 98 2.14 14.51 -12.32
CA GLU A 98 3.20 14.53 -11.30
C GLU A 98 3.29 13.15 -10.63
N PRO A 99 4.49 12.72 -10.19
CA PRO A 99 4.64 11.48 -9.46
C PRO A 99 3.82 11.48 -8.16
N ASP A 100 3.05 10.42 -7.92
CA ASP A 100 2.37 10.21 -6.65
C ASP A 100 3.31 9.54 -5.64
N ASN A 101 3.99 10.35 -4.83
CA ASN A 101 4.84 9.86 -3.74
C ASN A 101 4.01 9.62 -2.48
N TRP A 102 3.15 8.62 -2.52
CA TRP A 102 2.21 8.30 -1.44
C TRP A 102 2.88 7.95 -0.11
N MET A 103 4.15 7.57 -0.13
CA MET A 103 4.92 7.23 1.07
C MET A 103 5.76 8.39 1.64
N GLN A 104 5.63 9.61 1.13
CA GLN A 104 6.49 10.75 1.55
C GLN A 104 6.41 11.06 3.04
N TYR A 105 5.30 10.74 3.71
CA TYR A 105 5.09 10.93 5.14
C TYR A 105 5.09 9.61 5.93
N GLY A 106 5.54 8.53 5.31
CA GLY A 106 5.50 7.17 5.86
C GLY A 106 4.27 6.38 5.42
N ASP A 107 4.19 5.16 5.92
CA ASP A 107 3.08 4.25 5.66
C ASP A 107 2.48 3.80 7.00
N ALA A 108 1.32 4.36 7.33
CA ALA A 108 0.64 4.09 8.60
C ALA A 108 -0.11 2.75 8.60
N TRP A 109 -0.32 2.13 7.42
CA TRP A 109 -1.20 0.98 7.26
C TRP A 109 -0.47 -0.34 7.15
N SER A 110 0.78 -0.36 6.72
CA SER A 110 1.52 -1.59 6.49
C SER A 110 2.58 -1.84 7.54
N VAL A 111 2.78 -3.09 7.88
CA VAL A 111 3.86 -3.57 8.74
C VAL A 111 4.90 -4.28 7.91
N ARG A 112 6.16 -3.81 7.97
CA ARG A 112 7.29 -4.45 7.32
C ARG A 112 7.61 -5.79 7.99
N CYS A 113 7.62 -6.87 7.21
CA CYS A 113 7.91 -8.22 7.68
C CYS A 113 9.30 -8.69 7.23
N GLU A 114 10.35 -8.10 7.81
CA GLU A 114 11.75 -8.36 7.42
C GLU A 114 12.15 -9.84 7.47
N LYS A 115 11.65 -10.58 8.46
CA LYS A 115 11.94 -12.02 8.63
C LYS A 115 11.41 -12.90 7.50
N ASP A 116 10.42 -12.39 6.75
CA ASP A 116 9.81 -13.09 5.62
C ASP A 116 10.41 -12.65 4.28
N ALA A 117 11.46 -11.80 4.30
CA ALA A 117 12.12 -11.35 3.09
C ALA A 117 12.80 -12.51 2.37
N VAL A 118 12.75 -12.49 1.04
CA VAL A 118 13.34 -13.52 0.18
C VAL A 118 14.20 -12.88 -0.91
N LEU A 119 15.21 -13.63 -1.38
CA LEU A 119 16.00 -13.24 -2.55
C LEU A 119 15.33 -13.76 -3.82
N VAL A 120 15.15 -12.87 -4.78
CA VAL A 120 14.60 -13.19 -6.10
C VAL A 120 15.69 -12.98 -7.13
N HIS A 121 16.00 -14.05 -7.85
CA HIS A 121 17.05 -14.06 -8.86
C HIS A 121 16.42 -13.87 -10.25
N PHE A 122 16.80 -12.79 -10.92
CA PHE A 122 16.51 -12.54 -12.32
C PHE A 122 17.76 -12.81 -13.18
N ASN A 123 17.58 -12.79 -14.50
CA ASN A 123 18.72 -12.91 -15.38
C ASN A 123 19.62 -11.66 -15.25
N GLY A 124 20.78 -11.85 -14.60
CA GLY A 124 21.78 -10.79 -14.43
C GLY A 124 21.63 -9.92 -13.18
N GLN A 125 20.58 -10.10 -12.38
CA GLN A 125 20.45 -9.35 -11.13
C GLN A 125 19.70 -10.15 -10.06
N THR A 126 19.98 -9.81 -8.80
CA THR A 126 19.26 -10.34 -7.63
C THR A 126 18.67 -9.17 -6.85
N VAL A 127 17.43 -9.30 -6.45
CA VAL A 127 16.77 -8.31 -5.57
C VAL A 127 16.29 -8.99 -4.30
N LYS A 128 16.26 -8.23 -3.21
CA LYS A 128 15.63 -8.63 -1.96
C LYS A 128 14.16 -8.21 -2.02
N ALA A 129 13.26 -9.17 -2.02
CA ALA A 129 11.83 -8.91 -1.92
C ALA A 129 11.42 -8.91 -0.45
N VAL A 130 10.93 -7.76 0.03
CA VAL A 130 10.52 -7.56 1.42
C VAL A 130 9.02 -7.37 1.47
N PRO A 131 8.26 -8.22 2.21
CA PRO A 131 6.82 -8.06 2.30
C PRO A 131 6.41 -7.03 3.35
N TYR A 132 5.33 -6.33 3.04
CA TYR A 132 4.61 -5.42 3.90
C TYR A 132 3.17 -5.89 4.01
N ASP A 133 2.71 -6.15 5.22
CA ASP A 133 1.37 -6.63 5.50
C ASP A 133 0.44 -5.48 5.88
N MET A 134 -0.60 -5.29 5.09
CA MET A 134 -1.67 -4.33 5.35
C MET A 134 -2.92 -5.10 5.81
N PRO A 135 -3.51 -4.76 6.97
CA PRO A 135 -4.73 -5.41 7.45
C PRO A 135 -5.93 -5.02 6.59
N VAL A 136 -6.76 -5.99 6.29
CA VAL A 136 -8.07 -5.81 5.65
C VAL A 136 -9.15 -6.09 6.68
N ILE A 137 -9.82 -5.05 7.14
CA ILE A 137 -10.76 -5.12 8.26
C ILE A 137 -12.13 -5.61 7.78
N GLY A 138 -12.57 -6.75 8.29
CA GLY A 138 -13.92 -7.25 8.02
C GLY A 138 -15.00 -6.39 8.67
N CYS A 139 -16.05 -6.05 7.93
CA CYS A 139 -17.12 -5.18 8.43
C CYS A 139 -17.95 -5.89 9.50
N LYS A 140 -18.00 -5.31 10.70
CA LYS A 140 -18.75 -5.83 11.87
C LYS A 140 -18.39 -7.28 12.24
N THR A 141 -17.16 -7.70 11.96
CA THR A 141 -16.63 -9.01 12.34
C THR A 141 -15.33 -8.82 13.16
N LYS A 142 -14.81 -9.92 13.72
CA LYS A 142 -13.50 -9.93 14.37
C LYS A 142 -12.39 -10.44 13.45
N HIS A 143 -12.74 -10.74 12.18
CA HIS A 143 -11.78 -11.25 11.23
C HIS A 143 -11.04 -10.12 10.54
N ILE A 144 -9.74 -10.29 10.40
CA ILE A 144 -8.84 -9.40 9.69
C ILE A 144 -8.10 -10.25 8.65
N GLY A 145 -8.29 -9.92 7.38
CA GLY A 145 -7.52 -10.47 6.28
C GLY A 145 -6.20 -9.74 6.10
N THR A 146 -5.36 -10.22 5.22
CA THR A 146 -4.06 -9.62 4.94
C THR A 146 -3.92 -9.28 3.45
N LEU A 147 -3.48 -8.07 3.16
CA LEU A 147 -2.93 -7.71 1.87
C LEU A 147 -1.41 -7.60 2.01
N ARG A 148 -0.68 -8.59 1.46
CA ARG A 148 0.78 -8.62 1.46
C ARG A 148 1.34 -8.05 0.18
N LEU A 149 1.99 -6.90 0.28
CA LEU A 149 2.62 -6.21 -0.84
C LEU A 149 4.14 -6.35 -0.76
N TRP A 150 4.75 -6.78 -1.86
CA TRP A 150 6.18 -7.02 -1.93
C TRP A 150 6.92 -5.82 -2.52
N GLN A 151 7.92 -5.34 -1.79
CA GLN A 151 8.83 -4.28 -2.21
C GLN A 151 10.17 -4.86 -2.63
N ALA A 152 10.65 -4.47 -3.80
CA ALA A 152 12.00 -4.80 -4.23
C ALA A 152 13.01 -3.84 -3.60
N GLU A 153 14.06 -4.39 -3.01
CA GLU A 153 15.17 -3.66 -2.41
C GLU A 153 16.50 -4.19 -2.96
N PRO A 154 17.55 -3.34 -3.03
CA PRO A 154 18.88 -3.81 -3.41
C PRO A 154 19.42 -4.80 -2.38
N VAL A 155 20.16 -5.78 -2.85
CA VAL A 155 20.84 -6.77 -1.99
C VAL A 155 22.10 -6.18 -1.38
N GLN A 156 22.76 -5.30 -2.12
CA GLN A 156 23.98 -4.61 -1.69
C GLN A 156 23.69 -3.13 -1.49
N THR A 157 24.45 -2.52 -0.59
CA THR A 157 24.45 -1.05 -0.46
C THR A 157 25.17 -0.45 -1.66
N PHE A 158 24.73 0.75 -2.04
CA PHE A 158 25.36 1.51 -3.12
C PHE A 158 26.86 1.66 -2.88
N ASP A 159 27.67 1.27 -3.88
CA ASP A 159 29.13 1.30 -3.80
C ASP A 159 29.66 2.64 -4.34
N PHE A 160 30.01 3.56 -3.44
CA PHE A 160 30.54 4.87 -3.77
C PHE A 160 31.92 4.80 -4.47
N ASP A 161 32.73 3.78 -4.21
CA ASP A 161 34.03 3.64 -4.84
C ASP A 161 33.89 3.27 -6.32
N LEU A 162 32.99 2.34 -6.62
CA LEU A 162 32.65 2.01 -8.01
C LEU A 162 32.00 3.20 -8.73
N PHE A 163 31.13 3.94 -8.05
CA PHE A 163 30.54 5.15 -8.61
C PHE A 163 31.60 6.20 -8.97
N ASN A 164 32.56 6.44 -8.10
CA ASN A 164 33.67 7.37 -8.33
C ASN A 164 34.57 6.92 -9.49
N GLN A 165 34.64 5.61 -9.77
CA GLN A 165 35.32 5.05 -10.93
C GLN A 165 34.47 5.10 -12.21
N GLN A 166 33.34 5.78 -12.21
CA GLN A 166 32.39 5.88 -13.32
C GLN A 166 31.72 4.55 -13.74
N LYS A 167 31.78 3.54 -12.88
CA LYS A 167 31.13 2.24 -13.05
C LYS A 167 29.72 2.24 -12.47
N TYR A 168 28.87 3.09 -13.03
CA TYR A 168 27.55 3.40 -12.46
C TYR A 168 26.61 2.19 -12.34
N LEU A 169 26.66 1.27 -13.31
CA LEU A 169 25.83 0.06 -13.30
C LEU A 169 26.31 -0.98 -12.27
N GLU A 170 27.60 -0.99 -11.95
CA GLU A 170 28.16 -1.90 -10.97
C GLU A 170 28.03 -1.33 -9.54
N ALA A 171 27.87 0.01 -9.42
CA ALA A 171 27.74 0.71 -8.16
C ALA A 171 26.30 0.66 -7.59
N ALA A 172 25.29 0.40 -8.42
CA ALA A 172 23.87 0.36 -8.08
C ALA A 172 23.39 -1.08 -7.87
#